data_959b0163d0e8c10e4e3106a88878d1e9
#
_entry.id   959b0163d0e8c10e4e3106a88878d1e9
#
_cell.length_a   1.000
_cell.length_b   1.000
_cell.length_c   1.000
_cell.angle_alpha   90.00
_cell.angle_beta   90.00
_cell.angle_gamma   90.00
#
_symmetry.space_group_name_H-M   'P 1'
#
loop_
_entity.id
_entity.type
_entity.pdbx_description
1 polymer ?
#
loop_
_entity_poly.entity_id
_entity_poly.type
_entity_poly.pdbx_seq_one_letter_code
_entity_poly.pdbx_strand_id
1 'polypeptide(L)'
;MKFKDMPYERISVESIKEEMKTLIQKLKEAKDFEEAEALFLENEKLQGHVFTMCNLALVRHSINTEDKFYDEEQNYWNNAYPQIQEFNQEWTKALLESPFKDNFARKYGNIMFLNAEIDLKTFSPEIIPMLQEENELTTAYEKLLAGAQIPFEGKIYTISQMSPFKNDKDDARRLAAWKAEGQWYKDNQEELDRLYDKLVHLRDQMGKKLGYTDFTELGYYRMRRNCYDKQDVQKFREAVQKYVVPVAAKIYERQAERLGKSYPLSYADAAIEFRSGNPKPKGNPDEIVASGKKFYDWLSPETSEFFNHMIDDELMDLLSTKGKQGGGYCTSFQDYKTPFIFANFNGTQHDIEVITHEAGHAFAAYLNRNRVPYECIWPSLEACEVHSMSMEFFAEAFSEEFFGEDAGKYNYSHLADALTFIPYGTMVDHFQHIVYENPNLSPAERHAKWKELVQIYQPWLKLDGEIPFYSEGEGWQRQHHIYSSPFYYIDYCLAQTVALQFWNLIQKDQKEAWQHYMAYTKQGGSVVFTKLLKNAGLESPFQESCLRGICDTAAKYLSDYDLSGIA
;
A
#
# COMPACT_ATOMS: atom_id res chain seq x y z
N MET A 1 11.91 22.60 -8.29
CA MET A 1 13.21 22.09 -8.85
C MET A 1 12.93 20.76 -9.49
N LYS A 2 13.39 20.55 -10.72
CA LYS A 2 13.15 19.29 -11.44
C LYS A 2 13.86 18.12 -10.73
N PHE A 3 13.21 16.97 -10.71
CA PHE A 3 13.77 15.77 -10.06
C PHE A 3 15.19 15.41 -10.52
N LYS A 4 15.45 15.51 -11.84
CA LYS A 4 16.78 15.21 -12.41
C LYS A 4 17.88 16.14 -11.93
N ASP A 5 17.53 17.37 -11.52
CA ASP A 5 18.47 18.42 -11.08
C ASP A 5 18.69 18.41 -9.55
N MET A 6 17.98 17.55 -8.80
CA MET A 6 18.15 17.41 -7.35
C MET A 6 19.52 16.78 -7.07
N PRO A 7 20.44 17.47 -6.38
CA PRO A 7 21.74 16.89 -6.06
C PRO A 7 21.60 15.73 -5.05
N TYR A 8 22.39 14.71 -5.26
CA TYR A 8 22.55 13.60 -4.33
C TYR A 8 23.97 13.60 -3.75
N GLU A 9 24.06 13.40 -2.45
CA GLU A 9 25.32 13.15 -1.77
C GLU A 9 25.16 12.03 -0.75
N ARG A 10 26.20 11.18 -0.65
CA ARG A 10 26.24 10.15 0.39
C ARG A 10 26.61 10.80 1.72
N ILE A 11 25.69 10.78 2.69
CA ILE A 11 25.95 11.24 4.05
C ILE A 11 26.61 10.10 4.83
N SER A 12 27.72 10.36 5.52
CA SER A 12 28.36 9.29 6.31
C SER A 12 27.56 9.00 7.59
N VAL A 13 27.45 7.71 7.93
CA VAL A 13 26.79 7.26 9.17
C VAL A 13 27.45 7.89 10.39
N GLU A 14 28.78 8.01 10.39
CA GLU A 14 29.57 8.58 11.49
C GLU A 14 29.20 10.06 11.71
N SER A 15 29.07 10.84 10.61
CA SER A 15 28.65 12.25 10.71
C SER A 15 27.27 12.41 11.32
N ILE A 16 26.30 11.59 10.86
CA ILE A 16 24.92 11.60 11.41
C ILE A 16 24.95 11.26 12.91
N LYS A 17 25.70 10.22 13.30
CA LYS A 17 25.82 9.78 14.69
C LYS A 17 26.43 10.85 15.61
N GLU A 18 27.49 11.54 15.16
CA GLU A 18 28.13 12.61 15.94
C GLU A 18 27.19 13.80 16.13
N GLU A 19 26.48 14.21 15.06
CA GLU A 19 25.52 15.29 15.12
C GLU A 19 24.34 14.95 16.05
N MET A 20 23.77 13.75 15.91
CA MET A 20 22.67 13.28 16.77
C MET A 20 23.08 13.19 18.24
N LYS A 21 24.27 12.64 18.55
CA LYS A 21 24.80 12.62 19.93
C LYS A 21 24.87 14.03 20.53
N THR A 22 25.36 14.98 19.73
CA THR A 22 25.46 16.38 20.16
C THR A 22 24.09 16.98 20.44
N LEU A 23 23.10 16.75 19.54
CA LEU A 23 21.74 17.24 19.71
C LEU A 23 21.05 16.60 20.93
N ILE A 24 21.21 15.29 21.12
CA ILE A 24 20.66 14.56 22.29
C ILE A 24 21.21 15.13 23.60
N GLN A 25 22.53 15.34 23.67
CA GLN A 25 23.15 15.90 24.87
C GLN A 25 22.64 17.31 25.14
N LYS A 26 22.61 18.19 24.15
CA LYS A 26 22.09 19.56 24.28
C LYS A 26 20.62 19.58 24.70
N LEU A 27 19.77 18.70 24.13
CA LEU A 27 18.36 18.60 24.49
C LEU A 27 18.16 18.25 25.96
N LYS A 28 18.99 17.35 26.50
CA LYS A 28 18.97 16.99 27.94
C LYS A 28 19.42 18.12 28.85
N GLU A 29 20.22 19.06 28.34
CA GLU A 29 20.78 20.22 29.08
C GLU A 29 19.97 21.51 28.84
N ALA A 30 18.97 21.51 27.98
CA ALA A 30 18.15 22.66 27.63
C ALA A 30 17.49 23.28 28.87
N LYS A 31 17.58 24.62 29.01
CA LYS A 31 17.16 25.35 30.19
C LYS A 31 15.72 25.83 30.11
N ASP A 32 15.21 26.03 28.94
CA ASP A 32 13.85 26.46 28.65
C ASP A 32 13.30 25.81 27.38
N PHE A 33 12.02 26.03 27.11
CA PHE A 33 11.35 25.45 25.95
C PHE A 33 11.86 26.03 24.64
N GLU A 34 12.27 27.30 24.59
CA GLU A 34 12.77 27.94 23.36
C GLU A 34 14.07 27.29 22.90
N GLU A 35 14.98 27.01 23.82
CA GLU A 35 16.23 26.28 23.54
C GLU A 35 15.93 24.84 23.13
N ALA A 36 15.06 24.11 23.83
CA ALA A 36 14.67 22.75 23.50
C ALA A 36 13.98 22.67 22.12
N GLU A 37 13.14 23.64 21.79
CA GLU A 37 12.46 23.70 20.49
C GLU A 37 13.44 23.99 19.35
N ALA A 38 14.42 24.88 19.54
CA ALA A 38 15.44 25.12 18.52
C ALA A 38 16.20 23.85 18.18
N LEU A 39 16.57 23.05 19.17
CA LEU A 39 17.25 21.76 18.99
C LEU A 39 16.34 20.72 18.33
N PHE A 40 15.06 20.71 18.68
CA PHE A 40 14.07 19.86 18.01
C PHE A 40 13.97 20.19 16.52
N LEU A 41 13.88 21.46 16.14
CA LEU A 41 13.82 21.88 14.75
C LEU A 41 15.12 21.61 13.99
N GLU A 42 16.28 21.66 14.67
CA GLU A 42 17.56 21.26 14.10
C GLU A 42 17.61 19.76 13.79
N ASN A 43 17.11 18.92 14.71
CA ASN A 43 16.97 17.49 14.45
C ASN A 43 15.98 17.19 13.30
N GLU A 44 14.83 17.88 13.26
CA GLU A 44 13.86 17.76 12.15
C GLU A 44 14.53 18.04 10.78
N LYS A 45 15.38 19.05 10.73
CA LYS A 45 16.13 19.39 9.51
C LYS A 45 17.14 18.29 9.15
N LEU A 46 17.91 17.79 10.13
CA LEU A 46 18.86 16.69 9.92
C LEU A 46 18.16 15.43 9.41
N GLN A 47 17.10 15.01 10.09
CA GLN A 47 16.34 13.82 9.71
C GLN A 47 15.69 13.97 8.33
N GLY A 48 15.13 15.15 8.03
CA GLY A 48 14.55 15.46 6.73
C GLY A 48 15.58 15.40 5.60
N HIS A 49 16.81 15.87 5.84
CA HIS A 49 17.89 15.78 4.88
C HIS A 49 18.35 14.33 4.65
N VAL A 50 18.57 13.56 5.72
CA VAL A 50 18.90 12.13 5.64
C VAL A 50 17.82 11.37 4.84
N PHE A 51 16.55 11.63 5.14
CA PHE A 51 15.42 11.04 4.44
C PHE A 51 15.41 11.40 2.94
N THR A 52 15.70 12.67 2.61
CA THR A 52 15.79 13.12 1.21
C THR A 52 16.89 12.39 0.45
N MET A 53 18.10 12.28 1.03
CA MET A 53 19.21 11.58 0.36
C MET A 53 18.93 10.08 0.20
N CYS A 54 18.38 9.44 1.22
CA CYS A 54 17.95 8.04 1.16
C CYS A 54 16.92 7.82 0.03
N ASN A 55 15.88 8.66 -0.05
CA ASN A 55 14.85 8.53 -1.08
C ASN A 55 15.33 8.89 -2.49
N LEU A 56 16.26 9.83 -2.65
CA LEU A 56 16.88 10.09 -3.96
C LEU A 56 17.66 8.87 -4.47
N ALA A 57 18.40 8.19 -3.59
CA ALA A 57 19.09 6.94 -3.94
C ALA A 57 18.08 5.84 -4.30
N LEU A 58 17.07 5.63 -3.46
CA LEU A 58 16.01 4.65 -3.66
C LEU A 58 15.29 4.86 -5.01
N VAL A 59 14.77 6.06 -5.27
CA VAL A 59 14.01 6.36 -6.48
C VAL A 59 14.86 6.16 -7.73
N ARG A 60 16.09 6.67 -7.74
CA ARG A 60 16.99 6.55 -8.90
C ARG A 60 17.45 5.12 -9.14
N HIS A 61 17.67 4.34 -8.08
CA HIS A 61 17.88 2.91 -8.18
C HIS A 61 16.63 2.20 -8.73
N SER A 62 15.43 2.52 -8.24
CA SER A 62 14.18 1.93 -8.72
C SER A 62 13.93 2.22 -10.21
N ILE A 63 14.26 3.42 -10.69
CA ILE A 63 14.15 3.80 -12.12
C ILE A 63 15.10 2.97 -13.00
N ASN A 64 16.30 2.67 -12.50
CA ASN A 64 17.29 1.87 -13.22
C ASN A 64 18.14 1.03 -12.28
N THR A 65 17.71 -0.22 -12.04
CA THR A 65 18.41 -1.18 -11.17
C THR A 65 19.73 -1.69 -11.78
N GLU A 66 20.00 -1.41 -13.07
CA GLU A 66 21.26 -1.71 -13.74
C GLU A 66 22.32 -0.58 -13.56
N ASP A 67 21.94 0.56 -12.97
CA ASP A 67 22.86 1.65 -12.64
C ASP A 67 23.72 1.28 -11.43
N LYS A 68 25.00 1.03 -11.68
CA LYS A 68 25.93 0.56 -10.65
C LYS A 68 26.12 1.55 -9.49
N PHE A 69 26.08 2.87 -9.79
CA PHE A 69 26.25 3.89 -8.76
C PHE A 69 25.07 3.85 -7.79
N TYR A 70 23.83 3.88 -8.30
CA TYR A 70 22.65 3.85 -7.43
C TYR A 70 22.38 2.49 -6.81
N ASP A 71 22.83 1.38 -7.41
CA ASP A 71 22.83 0.06 -6.75
C ASP A 71 23.79 0.04 -5.54
N GLU A 72 24.99 0.61 -5.65
CA GLU A 72 25.92 0.77 -4.53
C GLU A 72 25.37 1.71 -3.44
N GLU A 73 24.70 2.81 -3.83
CA GLU A 73 24.07 3.74 -2.87
C GLU A 73 22.88 3.10 -2.14
N GLN A 74 22.05 2.33 -2.83
CA GLN A 74 20.96 1.57 -2.21
C GLN A 74 21.50 0.57 -1.19
N ASN A 75 22.54 -0.18 -1.55
CA ASN A 75 23.21 -1.12 -0.64
C ASN A 75 23.82 -0.40 0.56
N TYR A 76 24.38 0.79 0.35
CA TYR A 76 24.88 1.63 1.44
C TYR A 76 23.76 1.98 2.43
N TRP A 77 22.63 2.50 1.96
CA TRP A 77 21.53 2.91 2.82
C TRP A 77 20.85 1.71 3.52
N ASN A 78 20.76 0.57 2.87
CA ASN A 78 20.25 -0.68 3.49
C ASN A 78 21.07 -1.09 4.74
N ASN A 79 22.37 -0.80 4.75
CA ASN A 79 23.26 -1.08 5.88
C ASN A 79 23.35 0.09 6.87
N ALA A 80 23.26 1.33 6.39
CA ALA A 80 23.41 2.54 7.19
C ALA A 80 22.17 2.83 8.05
N TYR A 81 20.98 2.68 7.47
CA TYR A 81 19.75 3.05 8.13
C TYR A 81 19.49 2.33 9.46
N PRO A 82 19.68 1.00 9.59
CA PRO A 82 19.54 0.31 10.87
C PRO A 82 20.52 0.83 11.96
N GLN A 83 21.68 1.31 11.58
CA GLN A 83 22.64 1.89 12.50
C GLN A 83 22.22 3.29 12.98
N ILE A 84 21.53 4.05 12.13
CA ILE A 84 20.97 5.38 12.47
C ILE A 84 19.78 5.21 13.41
N GLN A 85 18.99 4.15 13.27
CA GLN A 85 17.82 3.88 14.12
C GLN A 85 18.15 3.82 15.62
N GLU A 86 19.32 3.35 16.01
CA GLU A 86 19.75 3.36 17.41
C GLU A 86 19.73 4.78 17.99
N PHE A 87 20.27 5.75 17.25
CA PHE A 87 20.31 7.16 17.66
C PHE A 87 18.94 7.83 17.57
N ASN A 88 18.11 7.43 16.60
CA ASN A 88 16.71 7.87 16.56
C ASN A 88 15.96 7.43 17.81
N GLN A 89 16.22 6.22 18.30
CA GLN A 89 15.66 5.72 19.57
C GLN A 89 16.17 6.51 20.79
N GLU A 90 17.46 6.86 20.82
CA GLU A 90 18.01 7.70 21.91
C GLU A 90 17.43 9.10 21.90
N TRP A 91 17.26 9.72 20.72
CA TRP A 91 16.58 11.01 20.57
C TRP A 91 15.14 10.93 21.06
N THR A 92 14.41 9.92 20.64
CA THR A 92 13.03 9.65 21.05
C THR A 92 12.90 9.54 22.56
N LYS A 93 13.79 8.82 23.22
CA LYS A 93 13.85 8.73 24.70
C LYS A 93 14.10 10.10 25.32
N ALA A 94 15.09 10.84 24.83
CA ALA A 94 15.43 12.16 25.36
C ALA A 94 14.24 13.14 25.21
N LEU A 95 13.50 13.06 24.12
CA LEU A 95 12.31 13.89 23.90
C LEU A 95 11.15 13.51 24.83
N LEU A 96 10.90 12.22 25.04
CA LEU A 96 9.88 11.70 25.96
C LEU A 96 10.18 12.06 27.43
N GLU A 97 11.45 12.05 27.81
CA GLU A 97 11.94 12.38 29.16
C GLU A 97 12.14 13.88 29.38
N SER A 98 12.00 14.70 28.33
CA SER A 98 12.20 16.14 28.41
C SER A 98 11.20 16.80 29.38
N PRO A 99 11.66 17.73 30.23
CA PRO A 99 10.76 18.52 31.11
C PRO A 99 9.81 19.40 30.30
N PHE A 100 10.05 19.58 29.01
CA PHE A 100 9.25 20.37 28.07
C PHE A 100 8.27 19.54 27.23
N LYS A 101 8.11 18.23 27.52
CA LYS A 101 7.20 17.33 26.79
C LYS A 101 5.80 17.93 26.59
N ASP A 102 5.21 18.50 27.66
CA ASP A 102 3.88 19.11 27.60
C ASP A 102 3.83 20.37 26.72
N ASN A 103 4.94 21.10 26.62
CA ASN A 103 5.05 22.26 25.74
C ASN A 103 5.07 21.84 24.26
N PHE A 104 5.86 20.81 23.93
CA PHE A 104 5.85 20.18 22.60
C PHE A 104 4.47 19.64 22.23
N ALA A 105 3.82 18.89 23.14
CA ALA A 105 2.50 18.34 22.92
C ALA A 105 1.44 19.41 22.64
N ARG A 106 1.49 20.55 23.36
CA ARG A 106 0.60 21.69 23.11
C ARG A 106 0.85 22.37 21.77
N LYS A 107 2.10 22.47 21.31
CA LYS A 107 2.47 23.18 20.09
C LYS A 107 2.33 22.31 18.84
N TYR A 108 2.77 21.06 18.90
CA TYR A 108 2.89 20.15 17.74
C TYR A 108 1.89 18.99 17.76
N GLY A 109 1.11 18.85 18.84
CA GLY A 109 0.16 17.75 19.02
C GLY A 109 0.76 16.55 19.77
N ASN A 110 -0.11 15.77 20.39
CA ASN A 110 0.32 14.61 21.20
C ASN A 110 0.65 13.37 20.36
N ILE A 111 0.35 13.38 19.06
CA ILE A 111 0.52 12.22 18.19
C ILE A 111 1.98 11.77 18.10
N MET A 112 2.93 12.72 18.05
CA MET A 112 4.35 12.43 18.01
C MET A 112 4.82 11.62 19.24
N PHE A 113 4.28 11.90 20.41
CA PHE A 113 4.62 11.16 21.63
C PHE A 113 3.98 9.78 21.68
N LEU A 114 2.76 9.66 21.18
CA LEU A 114 2.10 8.35 21.05
C LEU A 114 2.88 7.43 20.09
N ASN A 115 3.29 7.97 18.95
CA ASN A 115 4.11 7.22 17.98
C ASN A 115 5.49 6.90 18.56
N ALA A 116 6.12 7.86 19.25
CA ALA A 116 7.40 7.68 19.93
C ALA A 116 7.36 6.54 20.97
N GLU A 117 6.30 6.47 21.76
CA GLU A 117 6.10 5.39 22.74
C GLU A 117 5.92 4.02 22.07
N ILE A 118 5.31 3.98 20.88
CA ILE A 118 5.18 2.75 20.08
C ILE A 118 6.52 2.36 19.47
N ASP A 119 7.25 3.30 18.87
CA ASP A 119 8.54 3.03 18.24
C ASP A 119 9.55 2.43 19.23
N LEU A 120 9.54 2.86 20.50
CA LEU A 120 10.38 2.27 21.55
C LEU A 120 10.05 0.80 21.85
N LYS A 121 8.87 0.32 21.48
CA LYS A 121 8.45 -1.08 21.67
C LYS A 121 8.87 -1.99 20.51
N THR A 122 9.39 -1.43 19.43
CA THR A 122 9.68 -2.19 18.20
C THR A 122 11.13 -2.61 18.06
N PHE A 123 12.02 -2.07 18.89
CA PHE A 123 13.46 -2.18 18.68
C PHE A 123 14.24 -2.38 19.98
N SER A 124 15.28 -3.17 19.88
CA SER A 124 16.41 -3.22 20.83
C SER A 124 17.69 -3.55 20.04
N PRO A 125 18.89 -3.12 20.49
CA PRO A 125 20.14 -3.48 19.83
C PRO A 125 20.35 -4.99 19.65
N GLU A 126 19.75 -5.80 20.49
CA GLU A 126 19.85 -7.27 20.44
C GLU A 126 19.18 -7.90 19.20
N ILE A 127 18.24 -7.20 18.55
CA ILE A 127 17.56 -7.72 17.35
C ILE A 127 18.16 -7.18 16.04
N ILE A 128 19.18 -6.31 16.08
CA ILE A 128 19.81 -5.76 14.86
C ILE A 128 20.25 -6.85 13.87
N PRO A 129 20.96 -7.92 14.29
CA PRO A 129 21.34 -8.98 13.37
C PRO A 129 20.15 -9.70 12.74
N MET A 130 19.05 -9.80 13.50
CA MET A 130 17.82 -10.44 13.03
C MET A 130 17.07 -9.55 12.02
N LEU A 131 17.08 -8.22 12.20
CA LEU A 131 16.55 -7.28 11.22
C LEU A 131 17.34 -7.30 9.92
N GLN A 132 18.67 -7.45 9.99
CA GLN A 132 19.51 -7.61 8.81
C GLN A 132 19.20 -8.90 8.06
N GLU A 133 19.06 -10.03 8.77
CA GLU A 133 18.66 -11.30 8.17
C GLU A 133 17.24 -11.23 7.57
N GLU A 134 16.29 -10.55 8.22
CA GLU A 134 14.95 -10.30 7.67
C GLU A 134 15.03 -9.56 6.33
N ASN A 135 15.84 -8.51 6.26
CA ASN A 135 16.06 -7.76 5.02
C ASN A 135 16.68 -8.60 3.91
N GLU A 136 17.64 -9.47 4.24
CA GLU A 136 18.25 -10.40 3.28
C GLU A 136 17.22 -11.40 2.74
N LEU A 137 16.37 -11.96 3.60
CA LEU A 137 15.34 -12.93 3.22
C LEU A 137 14.24 -12.29 2.35
N THR A 138 13.80 -11.07 2.68
CA THR A 138 12.82 -10.34 1.87
C THR A 138 13.40 -9.95 0.52
N THR A 139 14.65 -9.49 0.48
CA THR A 139 15.35 -9.20 -0.78
C THR A 139 15.51 -10.46 -1.65
N ALA A 140 15.78 -11.61 -1.04
CA ALA A 140 15.87 -12.88 -1.77
C ALA A 140 14.53 -13.28 -2.40
N TYR A 141 13.42 -13.10 -1.69
CA TYR A 141 12.08 -13.30 -2.23
C TYR A 141 11.79 -12.36 -3.42
N GLU A 142 12.07 -11.08 -3.27
CA GLU A 142 11.85 -10.08 -4.33
C GLU A 142 12.69 -10.38 -5.58
N LYS A 143 13.96 -10.76 -5.42
CA LYS A 143 14.83 -11.16 -6.53
C LYS A 143 14.34 -12.43 -7.22
N LEU A 144 13.82 -13.40 -6.46
CA LEU A 144 13.25 -14.61 -7.03
C LEU A 144 12.07 -14.27 -7.96
N LEU A 145 11.13 -13.44 -7.51
CA LEU A 145 9.98 -13.04 -8.32
C LEU A 145 10.38 -12.15 -9.51
N ALA A 146 11.27 -11.18 -9.29
CA ALA A 146 11.75 -10.29 -10.35
C ALA A 146 12.52 -11.04 -11.45
N GLY A 147 13.20 -12.14 -11.08
CA GLY A 147 13.93 -13.02 -11.98
C GLY A 147 13.06 -14.04 -12.71
N ALA A 148 11.74 -14.00 -12.54
CA ALA A 148 10.85 -14.99 -13.16
C ALA A 148 10.97 -15.02 -14.69
N GLN A 149 11.08 -16.22 -15.23
CA GLN A 149 11.13 -16.51 -16.67
C GLN A 149 10.03 -17.51 -17.02
N ILE A 150 8.90 -17.01 -17.51
CA ILE A 150 7.71 -17.81 -17.82
C ILE A 150 7.64 -18.03 -19.33
N PRO A 151 7.83 -19.28 -19.80
CA PRO A 151 7.66 -19.59 -21.22
C PRO A 151 6.18 -19.53 -21.63
N PHE A 152 5.84 -18.68 -22.59
CA PHE A 152 4.49 -18.57 -23.11
C PHE A 152 4.52 -18.16 -24.59
N GLU A 153 3.76 -18.85 -25.45
CA GLU A 153 3.66 -18.57 -26.90
C GLU A 153 5.02 -18.40 -27.61
N GLY A 154 6.02 -19.20 -27.23
CA GLY A 154 7.35 -19.21 -27.85
C GLY A 154 8.28 -18.08 -27.41
N LYS A 155 7.89 -17.31 -26.37
CA LYS A 155 8.69 -16.25 -25.74
C LYS A 155 8.81 -16.49 -24.25
N ILE A 156 9.67 -15.70 -23.61
CA ILE A 156 9.85 -15.67 -22.16
C ILE A 156 9.30 -14.35 -21.62
N TYR A 157 8.52 -14.44 -20.56
CA TYR A 157 7.89 -13.28 -19.91
C TYR A 157 8.19 -13.26 -18.40
N THR A 158 8.18 -12.07 -17.82
CA THR A 158 8.12 -11.89 -16.38
C THR A 158 6.69 -12.06 -15.86
N ILE A 159 6.51 -12.16 -14.53
CA ILE A 159 5.18 -12.22 -13.90
C ILE A 159 4.31 -11.03 -14.35
N SER A 160 4.85 -9.80 -14.29
CA SER A 160 4.11 -8.59 -14.70
C SER A 160 3.69 -8.62 -16.16
N GLN A 161 4.54 -9.15 -17.05
CA GLN A 161 4.26 -9.27 -18.48
C GLN A 161 3.22 -10.35 -18.81
N MET A 162 2.90 -11.25 -17.88
CA MET A 162 1.82 -12.23 -18.04
C MET A 162 0.42 -11.62 -17.84
N SER A 163 0.30 -10.48 -17.15
CA SER A 163 -1.00 -9.88 -16.82
C SER A 163 -1.92 -9.63 -18.02
N PRO A 164 -1.48 -9.05 -19.16
CA PRO A 164 -2.35 -8.89 -20.33
C PRO A 164 -2.91 -10.21 -20.87
N PHE A 165 -2.14 -11.30 -20.80
CA PHE A 165 -2.59 -12.63 -21.26
C PHE A 165 -3.56 -13.29 -20.28
N LYS A 166 -3.37 -13.05 -18.98
CA LYS A 166 -4.28 -13.53 -17.93
C LYS A 166 -5.63 -12.82 -17.93
N ASN A 167 -5.72 -11.67 -18.58
CA ASN A 167 -6.94 -10.89 -18.76
C ASN A 167 -7.44 -10.92 -20.22
N ASP A 168 -6.93 -11.84 -21.05
CA ASP A 168 -7.34 -11.95 -22.45
C ASP A 168 -8.79 -12.42 -22.55
N LYS A 169 -9.54 -11.88 -23.52
CA LYS A 169 -10.91 -12.27 -23.80
C LYS A 169 -11.03 -13.68 -24.37
N ASP A 170 -9.98 -14.21 -24.99
CA ASP A 170 -9.93 -15.60 -25.44
C ASP A 170 -9.74 -16.53 -24.24
N ASP A 171 -10.75 -17.37 -23.99
CA ASP A 171 -10.79 -18.28 -22.84
C ASP A 171 -9.62 -19.26 -22.80
N ALA A 172 -9.24 -19.80 -23.97
CA ALA A 172 -8.18 -20.80 -24.04
C ALA A 172 -6.81 -20.17 -23.79
N ARG A 173 -6.58 -19.00 -24.37
CA ARG A 173 -5.35 -18.22 -24.17
C ARG A 173 -5.22 -17.75 -22.73
N ARG A 174 -6.29 -17.22 -22.16
CA ARG A 174 -6.35 -16.79 -20.77
C ARG A 174 -6.04 -17.93 -19.80
N LEU A 175 -6.70 -19.08 -19.97
CA LEU A 175 -6.45 -20.26 -19.12
C LEU A 175 -5.02 -20.76 -19.27
N ALA A 176 -4.47 -20.79 -20.48
CA ALA A 176 -3.09 -21.19 -20.73
C ALA A 176 -2.09 -20.24 -20.03
N ALA A 177 -2.34 -18.94 -20.03
CA ALA A 177 -1.51 -17.96 -19.35
C ALA A 177 -1.52 -18.15 -17.82
N TRP A 178 -2.69 -18.38 -17.22
CA TRP A 178 -2.83 -18.69 -15.79
C TRP A 178 -2.10 -20.00 -15.41
N LYS A 179 -2.20 -21.03 -16.25
CA LYS A 179 -1.47 -22.29 -16.04
C LYS A 179 0.05 -22.13 -16.16
N ALA A 180 0.52 -21.34 -17.12
CA ALA A 180 1.96 -21.10 -17.29
C ALA A 180 2.56 -20.36 -16.11
N GLU A 181 1.89 -19.32 -15.60
CA GLU A 181 2.34 -18.59 -14.40
C GLU A 181 2.23 -19.46 -13.14
N GLY A 182 1.12 -20.18 -12.98
CA GLY A 182 0.93 -21.09 -11.83
C GLY A 182 2.00 -22.20 -11.82
N GLN A 183 2.39 -22.72 -12.98
CA GLN A 183 3.47 -23.72 -13.06
C GLN A 183 4.82 -23.14 -12.63
N TRP A 184 5.13 -21.91 -13.01
CA TRP A 184 6.35 -21.25 -12.56
C TRP A 184 6.41 -21.16 -11.01
N TYR A 185 5.31 -20.80 -10.35
CA TYR A 185 5.23 -20.78 -8.89
C TYR A 185 5.41 -22.17 -8.29
N LYS A 186 4.81 -23.21 -8.89
CA LYS A 186 4.99 -24.61 -8.45
C LYS A 186 6.44 -25.05 -8.56
N ASP A 187 7.11 -24.71 -9.65
CA ASP A 187 8.52 -25.07 -9.87
C ASP A 187 9.47 -24.39 -8.87
N ASN A 188 9.05 -23.25 -8.29
CA ASN A 188 9.81 -22.50 -7.29
C ASN A 188 9.26 -22.62 -5.84
N GLN A 189 8.27 -23.49 -5.62
CA GLN A 189 7.55 -23.60 -4.36
C GLN A 189 8.46 -23.95 -3.18
N GLU A 190 9.41 -24.85 -3.35
CA GLU A 190 10.35 -25.26 -2.29
C GLU A 190 11.14 -24.05 -1.76
N GLU A 191 11.60 -23.17 -2.65
CA GLU A 191 12.33 -21.96 -2.26
C GLU A 191 11.43 -20.92 -1.61
N LEU A 192 10.22 -20.72 -2.14
CA LEU A 192 9.22 -19.83 -1.54
C LEU A 192 8.85 -20.29 -0.12
N ASP A 193 8.61 -21.60 0.06
CA ASP A 193 8.33 -22.18 1.38
C ASP A 193 9.51 -21.98 2.33
N ARG A 194 10.73 -22.24 1.88
CA ARG A 194 11.93 -22.08 2.68
C ARG A 194 12.15 -20.63 3.15
N LEU A 195 11.95 -19.67 2.26
CA LEU A 195 12.10 -18.24 2.58
C LEU A 195 11.06 -17.81 3.61
N TYR A 196 9.79 -18.19 3.41
CA TYR A 196 8.73 -17.81 4.34
C TYR A 196 8.87 -18.49 5.69
N ASP A 197 9.25 -19.76 5.72
CA ASP A 197 9.48 -20.50 6.96
C ASP A 197 10.57 -19.84 7.83
N LYS A 198 11.67 -19.44 7.20
CA LYS A 198 12.72 -18.68 7.88
C LYS A 198 12.22 -17.34 8.41
N LEU A 199 11.47 -16.58 7.61
CA LEU A 199 10.90 -15.30 8.02
C LEU A 199 9.97 -15.45 9.22
N VAL A 200 9.08 -16.45 9.24
CA VAL A 200 8.15 -16.70 10.34
C VAL A 200 8.91 -16.99 11.64
N HIS A 201 9.88 -17.90 11.60
CA HIS A 201 10.67 -18.25 12.78
C HIS A 201 11.54 -17.08 13.28
N LEU A 202 12.13 -16.32 12.36
CA LEU A 202 12.94 -15.16 12.69
C LEU A 202 12.11 -14.07 13.38
N ARG A 203 10.94 -13.77 12.83
CA ARG A 203 10.00 -12.80 13.38
C ARG A 203 9.44 -13.22 14.74
N ASP A 204 9.11 -14.48 14.91
CA ASP A 204 8.70 -15.05 16.20
C ASP A 204 9.82 -14.89 17.26
N GLN A 205 11.07 -15.19 16.89
CA GLN A 205 12.21 -14.98 17.76
C GLN A 205 12.44 -13.51 18.11
N MET A 206 12.27 -12.58 17.16
CA MET A 206 12.34 -11.13 17.44
C MET A 206 11.26 -10.71 18.43
N GLY A 207 10.02 -11.16 18.23
CA GLY A 207 8.92 -10.91 19.16
C GLY A 207 9.26 -11.38 20.59
N LYS A 208 9.72 -12.62 20.72
CA LYS A 208 10.12 -13.21 22.03
C LYS A 208 11.28 -12.46 22.69
N LYS A 209 12.30 -12.03 21.92
CA LYS A 209 13.41 -11.24 22.47
C LYS A 209 12.97 -9.89 23.00
N LEU A 210 11.94 -9.29 22.41
CA LEU A 210 11.35 -8.04 22.89
C LEU A 210 10.28 -8.24 23.98
N GLY A 211 10.05 -9.50 24.42
CA GLY A 211 9.15 -9.82 25.53
C GLY A 211 7.71 -10.11 25.12
N TYR A 212 7.42 -10.26 23.83
CA TYR A 212 6.10 -10.63 23.31
C TYR A 212 5.90 -12.14 23.27
N THR A 213 4.64 -12.57 23.29
CA THR A 213 4.27 -14.01 23.21
C THR A 213 4.60 -14.59 21.84
N ASP A 214 4.33 -13.82 20.79
CA ASP A 214 4.55 -14.12 19.38
C ASP A 214 4.86 -12.83 18.60
N PHE A 215 4.96 -12.92 17.28
CA PHE A 215 5.24 -11.74 16.44
C PHE A 215 4.06 -10.78 16.29
N THR A 216 2.82 -11.20 16.55
CA THR A 216 1.62 -10.43 16.20
C THR A 216 1.64 -9.02 16.81
N GLU A 217 1.92 -8.92 18.11
CA GLU A 217 1.94 -7.63 18.80
C GLU A 217 3.08 -6.73 18.30
N LEU A 218 4.28 -7.30 18.12
CA LEU A 218 5.41 -6.58 17.52
C LEU A 218 5.08 -6.11 16.10
N GLY A 219 4.44 -6.94 15.29
CA GLY A 219 4.01 -6.61 13.94
C GLY A 219 3.04 -5.42 13.93
N TYR A 220 2.09 -5.38 14.84
CA TYR A 220 1.17 -4.24 15.00
C TYR A 220 1.89 -2.96 15.40
N TYR A 221 2.85 -3.02 16.33
CA TYR A 221 3.66 -1.84 16.68
C TYR A 221 4.54 -1.38 15.51
N ARG A 222 5.12 -2.30 14.74
CA ARG A 222 5.91 -1.97 13.53
C ARG A 222 5.07 -1.27 12.46
N MET A 223 3.75 -1.50 12.41
CA MET A 223 2.80 -0.76 11.57
C MET A 223 2.30 0.53 12.23
N ARG A 224 2.86 0.94 13.39
CA ARG A 224 2.45 2.12 14.16
C ARG A 224 0.94 2.17 14.42
N ARG A 225 0.30 1.04 14.68
CA ARG A 225 -1.12 0.99 15.05
C ARG A 225 -1.34 1.56 16.43
N ASN A 226 -1.83 2.79 16.47
CA ASN A 226 -1.89 3.63 17.67
C ASN A 226 -3.31 3.87 18.19
N CYS A 227 -4.34 3.36 17.52
CA CYS A 227 -5.74 3.61 17.90
C CYS A 227 -6.67 2.41 17.71
N TYR A 228 -6.16 1.27 17.35
CA TYR A 228 -6.87 0.00 17.27
C TYR A 228 -5.91 -1.18 17.47
N ASP A 229 -6.45 -2.34 17.80
CA ASP A 229 -5.70 -3.55 18.11
C ASP A 229 -6.21 -4.78 17.32
N LYS A 230 -5.64 -5.96 17.60
CA LYS A 230 -6.02 -7.20 16.94
C LYS A 230 -7.48 -7.62 17.19
N GLN A 231 -8.10 -7.19 18.30
CA GLN A 231 -9.49 -7.48 18.57
C GLN A 231 -10.42 -6.63 17.70
N ASP A 232 -10.05 -5.37 17.43
CA ASP A 232 -10.80 -4.52 16.50
C ASP A 232 -10.72 -5.06 15.06
N VAL A 233 -9.52 -5.52 14.64
CA VAL A 233 -9.34 -6.18 13.34
C VAL A 233 -10.11 -7.50 13.27
N GLN A 234 -10.19 -8.27 14.36
CA GLN A 234 -11.02 -9.48 14.40
C GLN A 234 -12.50 -9.16 14.17
N LYS A 235 -13.05 -8.12 14.84
CA LYS A 235 -14.43 -7.68 14.63
C LYS A 235 -14.65 -7.23 13.17
N PHE A 236 -13.68 -6.54 12.60
CA PHE A 236 -13.73 -6.16 11.18
C PHE A 236 -13.79 -7.40 10.27
N ARG A 237 -12.95 -8.42 10.50
CA ARG A 237 -12.98 -9.68 9.76
C ARG A 237 -14.32 -10.39 9.85
N GLU A 238 -14.93 -10.44 11.04
CA GLU A 238 -16.25 -11.03 11.26
C GLU A 238 -17.34 -10.27 10.49
N ALA A 239 -17.29 -8.94 10.50
CA ALA A 239 -18.21 -8.10 9.75
C ALA A 239 -18.04 -8.26 8.23
N VAL A 240 -16.80 -8.38 7.72
CA VAL A 240 -16.51 -8.67 6.30
C VAL A 240 -17.14 -10.02 5.88
N GLN A 241 -16.96 -11.06 6.67
CA GLN A 241 -17.57 -12.38 6.39
C GLN A 241 -19.10 -12.30 6.35
N LYS A 242 -19.68 -11.51 7.22
CA LYS A 242 -21.14 -11.39 7.36
C LYS A 242 -21.80 -10.54 6.28
N TYR A 243 -21.16 -9.43 5.88
CA TYR A 243 -21.80 -8.43 5.01
C TYR A 243 -21.16 -8.34 3.63
N VAL A 244 -19.84 -8.40 3.51
CA VAL A 244 -19.13 -8.16 2.25
C VAL A 244 -19.05 -9.43 1.41
N VAL A 245 -18.68 -10.55 2.00
CA VAL A 245 -18.56 -11.86 1.29
C VAL A 245 -19.84 -12.24 0.54
N PRO A 246 -21.06 -12.13 1.13
CA PRO A 246 -22.28 -12.45 0.39
C PRO A 246 -22.55 -11.52 -0.81
N VAL A 247 -22.16 -10.25 -0.71
CA VAL A 247 -22.30 -9.29 -1.81
C VAL A 247 -21.30 -9.60 -2.92
N ALA A 248 -20.04 -9.85 -2.58
CA ALA A 248 -18.99 -10.24 -3.50
C ALA A 248 -19.36 -11.56 -4.23
N ALA A 249 -19.88 -12.54 -3.52
CA ALA A 249 -20.35 -13.79 -4.13
C ALA A 249 -21.44 -13.56 -5.20
N LYS A 250 -22.39 -12.64 -4.94
CA LYS A 250 -23.42 -12.28 -5.94
C LYS A 250 -22.87 -11.53 -7.15
N ILE A 251 -21.83 -10.70 -6.96
CA ILE A 251 -21.15 -10.02 -8.06
C ILE A 251 -20.57 -11.08 -9.00
N TYR A 252 -19.81 -12.05 -8.47
CA TYR A 252 -19.21 -13.13 -9.26
C TYR A 252 -20.23 -14.12 -9.83
N GLU A 253 -21.37 -14.36 -9.17
CA GLU A 253 -22.45 -15.17 -9.73
C GLU A 253 -23.03 -14.50 -10.99
N ARG A 254 -23.30 -13.19 -10.95
CA ARG A 254 -23.73 -12.41 -12.12
C ARG A 254 -22.66 -12.32 -13.20
N GLN A 255 -21.38 -12.25 -12.82
CA GLN A 255 -20.29 -12.31 -13.77
C GLN A 255 -20.26 -13.66 -14.49
N ALA A 256 -20.41 -14.77 -13.77
CA ALA A 256 -20.52 -16.10 -14.37
C ALA A 256 -21.68 -16.21 -15.36
N GLU A 257 -22.87 -15.69 -15.00
CA GLU A 257 -24.03 -15.64 -15.88
C GLU A 257 -23.76 -14.81 -17.13
N ARG A 258 -23.20 -13.60 -16.99
CA ARG A 258 -22.85 -12.69 -18.08
C ARG A 258 -21.84 -13.32 -19.04
N LEU A 259 -20.85 -14.04 -18.53
CA LEU A 259 -19.83 -14.73 -19.31
C LEU A 259 -20.34 -16.08 -19.89
N GLY A 260 -21.46 -16.61 -19.40
CA GLY A 260 -21.93 -17.96 -19.75
C GLY A 260 -21.05 -19.06 -19.17
N LYS A 261 -20.47 -18.84 -18.00
CA LYS A 261 -19.58 -19.77 -17.29
C LYS A 261 -20.27 -20.47 -16.13
N SER A 262 -19.74 -21.61 -15.72
CA SER A 262 -20.22 -22.29 -14.51
C SER A 262 -19.76 -21.57 -13.25
N TYR A 263 -20.62 -21.52 -12.24
CA TYR A 263 -20.29 -21.00 -10.92
C TYR A 263 -20.08 -22.18 -9.93
N PRO A 264 -19.07 -22.13 -9.05
CA PRO A 264 -18.01 -21.14 -8.87
C PRO A 264 -17.08 -21.03 -10.10
N LEU A 265 -16.43 -19.87 -10.27
CA LEU A 265 -15.54 -19.58 -11.39
C LEU A 265 -14.14 -20.19 -11.20
N SER A 266 -13.46 -20.53 -12.29
CA SER A 266 -12.01 -20.73 -12.26
C SER A 266 -11.30 -19.39 -11.99
N TYR A 267 -10.05 -19.41 -11.53
CA TYR A 267 -9.24 -18.18 -11.42
C TYR A 267 -9.11 -17.43 -12.75
N ALA A 268 -9.03 -18.16 -13.85
CA ALA A 268 -8.97 -17.57 -15.17
C ALA A 268 -10.29 -16.90 -15.58
N ASP A 269 -11.44 -17.51 -15.27
CA ASP A 269 -12.74 -16.91 -15.61
C ASP A 269 -13.11 -15.75 -14.67
N ALA A 270 -12.64 -15.78 -13.42
CA ALA A 270 -12.84 -14.67 -12.48
C ALA A 270 -12.04 -13.41 -12.87
N ALA A 271 -10.97 -13.55 -13.65
CA ALA A 271 -10.11 -12.45 -14.08
C ALA A 271 -10.71 -11.59 -15.21
N ILE A 272 -11.83 -12.00 -15.82
CA ILE A 272 -12.46 -11.25 -16.91
C ILE A 272 -13.92 -10.96 -16.58
N GLU A 273 -14.33 -9.72 -16.72
CA GLU A 273 -15.69 -9.30 -16.37
C GLU A 273 -16.66 -9.26 -17.54
N PHE A 274 -16.16 -8.95 -18.75
CA PHE A 274 -16.99 -8.75 -19.94
C PHE A 274 -16.52 -9.65 -21.07
N ARG A 275 -17.44 -10.22 -21.85
CA ARG A 275 -17.12 -11.03 -23.04
C ARG A 275 -16.31 -10.27 -24.08
N SER A 276 -16.53 -8.98 -24.18
CA SER A 276 -15.79 -8.06 -25.06
C SER A 276 -14.37 -7.73 -24.55
N GLY A 277 -14.04 -8.12 -23.31
CA GLY A 277 -12.80 -7.82 -22.61
C GLY A 277 -12.97 -6.74 -21.55
N ASN A 278 -12.04 -6.71 -20.58
CA ASN A 278 -12.00 -5.69 -19.53
C ASN A 278 -11.72 -4.30 -20.12
N PRO A 279 -12.09 -3.22 -19.42
CA PRO A 279 -11.87 -1.86 -19.91
C PRO A 279 -10.38 -1.58 -20.17
N LYS A 280 -10.12 -0.77 -21.20
CA LYS A 280 -8.76 -0.37 -21.57
C LYS A 280 -8.65 1.15 -21.57
N PRO A 281 -7.51 1.71 -21.11
CA PRO A 281 -7.29 3.14 -21.16
C PRO A 281 -7.26 3.64 -22.61
N LYS A 282 -7.74 4.85 -22.80
CA LYS A 282 -7.69 5.56 -24.07
C LYS A 282 -6.37 6.33 -24.18
N GLY A 283 -5.65 6.10 -25.27
CA GLY A 283 -4.44 6.85 -25.57
C GLY A 283 -3.15 6.20 -25.03
N ASN A 284 -2.06 6.91 -25.26
CA ASN A 284 -0.73 6.55 -24.79
C ASN A 284 -0.45 7.20 -23.41
N PRO A 285 0.67 6.90 -22.75
CA PRO A 285 0.98 7.45 -21.42
C PRO A 285 0.95 8.99 -21.34
N ASP A 286 1.42 9.71 -22.36
CA ASP A 286 1.39 11.18 -22.36
C ASP A 286 -0.05 11.71 -22.44
N GLU A 287 -0.92 11.04 -23.21
CA GLU A 287 -2.33 11.36 -23.30
C GLU A 287 -3.06 11.05 -22.00
N ILE A 288 -2.69 9.97 -21.29
CA ILE A 288 -3.21 9.66 -19.94
C ILE A 288 -2.84 10.76 -18.96
N VAL A 289 -1.59 11.23 -18.94
CA VAL A 289 -1.15 12.34 -18.07
C VAL A 289 -1.90 13.62 -18.41
N ALA A 290 -2.11 13.91 -19.71
CA ALA A 290 -2.89 15.07 -20.13
C ALA A 290 -4.36 14.99 -19.70
N SER A 291 -4.97 13.81 -19.73
CA SER A 291 -6.33 13.57 -19.20
C SER A 291 -6.36 13.70 -17.68
N GLY A 292 -5.35 13.19 -16.98
CA GLY A 292 -5.15 13.44 -15.55
C GLY A 292 -5.07 14.92 -15.20
N LYS A 293 -4.31 15.69 -15.99
CA LYS A 293 -4.24 17.15 -15.79
C LYS A 293 -5.60 17.82 -15.91
N LYS A 294 -6.42 17.45 -16.90
CA LYS A 294 -7.78 18.00 -17.06
C LYS A 294 -8.66 17.66 -15.84
N PHE A 295 -8.54 16.43 -15.33
CA PHE A 295 -9.26 16.02 -14.14
C PHE A 295 -8.87 16.85 -12.91
N TYR A 296 -7.56 16.98 -12.62
CA TYR A 296 -7.09 17.73 -11.45
C TYR A 296 -7.33 19.25 -11.58
N ASP A 297 -7.31 19.81 -12.78
CA ASP A 297 -7.70 21.20 -13.04
C ASP A 297 -9.19 21.45 -12.79
N TRP A 298 -10.04 20.46 -13.08
CA TRP A 298 -11.48 20.54 -12.85
C TRP A 298 -11.88 20.32 -11.38
N LEU A 299 -11.17 19.42 -10.68
CA LEU A 299 -11.56 18.97 -9.34
C LEU A 299 -11.48 20.10 -8.30
N SER A 300 -10.37 20.83 -8.26
CA SER A 300 -10.22 22.01 -7.40
C SER A 300 -8.99 22.85 -7.76
N PRO A 301 -8.92 24.12 -7.31
CA PRO A 301 -7.70 24.95 -7.46
C PRO A 301 -6.48 24.30 -6.80
N GLU A 302 -6.63 23.67 -5.65
CA GLU A 302 -5.54 23.02 -4.94
C GLU A 302 -4.99 21.80 -5.69
N THR A 303 -5.85 20.99 -6.30
CA THR A 303 -5.41 19.84 -7.13
C THR A 303 -4.80 20.30 -8.45
N SER A 304 -5.29 21.39 -9.04
CA SER A 304 -4.69 22.02 -10.22
C SER A 304 -3.27 22.51 -9.93
N GLU A 305 -3.06 23.27 -8.84
CA GLU A 305 -1.72 23.73 -8.43
C GLU A 305 -0.78 22.54 -8.22
N PHE A 306 -1.23 21.54 -7.49
CA PHE A 306 -0.47 20.33 -7.18
C PHE A 306 -0.04 19.59 -8.45
N PHE A 307 -0.97 19.25 -9.34
CA PHE A 307 -0.66 18.40 -10.48
C PHE A 307 0.18 19.13 -11.54
N ASN A 308 -0.02 20.44 -11.71
CA ASN A 308 0.88 21.28 -12.51
C ASN A 308 2.31 21.28 -11.95
N HIS A 309 2.47 21.39 -10.61
CA HIS A 309 3.77 21.27 -9.96
C HIS A 309 4.45 19.91 -10.25
N MET A 310 3.69 18.80 -10.21
CA MET A 310 4.22 17.47 -10.53
C MET A 310 4.73 17.37 -11.97
N ILE A 311 4.01 17.96 -12.91
CA ILE A 311 4.41 17.99 -14.34
C ILE A 311 5.62 18.90 -14.57
N ASP A 312 5.56 20.15 -14.09
CA ASP A 312 6.57 21.18 -14.34
C ASP A 312 7.95 20.81 -13.77
N ASP A 313 7.96 20.18 -12.61
CA ASP A 313 9.18 19.74 -11.93
C ASP A 313 9.57 18.28 -12.23
N GLU A 314 8.91 17.63 -13.21
CA GLU A 314 9.21 16.25 -13.66
C GLU A 314 9.25 15.25 -12.48
N LEU A 315 8.21 15.30 -11.61
CA LEU A 315 8.13 14.54 -10.36
C LEU A 315 7.41 13.19 -10.50
N MET A 316 7.36 12.67 -11.71
CA MET A 316 6.73 11.38 -12.02
C MET A 316 7.61 10.57 -12.98
N ASP A 317 7.85 9.31 -12.67
CA ASP A 317 8.45 8.34 -13.58
C ASP A 317 7.45 7.19 -13.79
N LEU A 318 6.73 7.22 -14.92
CA LEU A 318 5.53 6.40 -15.14
C LEU A 318 5.75 5.21 -16.07
N LEU A 319 6.73 5.26 -16.99
CA LEU A 319 6.87 4.27 -18.04
C LEU A 319 7.57 3.01 -17.55
N SER A 320 7.06 1.85 -17.95
CA SER A 320 7.77 0.59 -17.76
C SER A 320 8.94 0.49 -18.74
N THR A 321 10.15 0.36 -18.22
CA THR A 321 11.38 0.24 -19.00
C THR A 321 12.21 -0.95 -18.54
N LYS A 322 13.12 -1.42 -19.40
CA LYS A 322 14.06 -2.49 -19.03
C LYS A 322 14.94 -2.03 -17.85
N GLY A 323 15.13 -2.89 -16.89
CA GLY A 323 15.94 -2.61 -15.69
C GLY A 323 15.24 -1.76 -14.63
N LYS A 324 13.98 -1.37 -14.84
CA LYS A 324 13.16 -0.66 -13.86
C LYS A 324 12.54 -1.64 -12.86
N GLN A 325 12.51 -1.26 -11.58
CA GLN A 325 11.85 -2.04 -10.54
C GLN A 325 10.34 -2.14 -10.82
N GLY A 326 9.73 -3.28 -10.52
CA GLY A 326 8.29 -3.47 -10.64
C GLY A 326 7.49 -2.74 -9.54
N GLY A 327 6.18 -2.58 -9.78
CA GLY A 327 5.27 -1.93 -8.85
C GLY A 327 5.12 -0.42 -9.06
N GLY A 328 4.45 0.24 -8.12
CA GLY A 328 4.26 1.68 -8.04
C GLY A 328 4.33 2.14 -6.58
N TYR A 329 4.71 3.38 -6.34
CA TYR A 329 4.71 4.00 -5.03
C TYR A 329 4.79 5.53 -5.12
N CYS A 330 4.32 6.19 -4.07
CA CYS A 330 4.56 7.60 -3.83
C CYS A 330 5.54 7.77 -2.66
N THR A 331 6.50 8.68 -2.82
CA THR A 331 7.41 9.12 -1.76
C THR A 331 7.54 10.64 -1.74
N SER A 332 8.40 11.19 -0.89
CA SER A 332 8.64 12.64 -0.83
C SER A 332 10.11 12.97 -0.57
N PHE A 333 10.49 14.18 -0.96
CA PHE A 333 11.81 14.76 -0.71
C PHE A 333 11.65 15.96 0.23
N GLN A 334 12.04 15.80 1.49
CA GLN A 334 11.76 16.78 2.54
C GLN A 334 12.49 18.11 2.33
N ASP A 335 13.73 18.08 1.83
CA ASP A 335 14.50 19.29 1.52
C ASP A 335 13.82 20.15 0.45
N TYR A 336 13.08 19.51 -0.45
CA TYR A 336 12.38 20.17 -1.57
C TYR A 336 10.88 20.34 -1.32
N LYS A 337 10.36 19.76 -0.22
CA LYS A 337 8.94 19.79 0.17
C LYS A 337 8.02 19.34 -0.97
N THR A 338 8.40 18.28 -1.66
CA THR A 338 7.69 17.78 -2.83
C THR A 338 7.55 16.25 -2.80
N PRO A 339 6.40 15.71 -3.24
CA PRO A 339 6.24 14.28 -3.48
C PRO A 339 6.84 13.85 -4.82
N PHE A 340 6.97 12.52 -5.00
CA PHE A 340 7.39 11.89 -6.25
C PHE A 340 6.57 10.61 -6.48
N ILE A 341 6.13 10.39 -7.71
CA ILE A 341 5.38 9.21 -8.14
C ILE A 341 6.27 8.33 -9.03
N PHE A 342 6.39 7.06 -8.63
CA PHE A 342 7.02 5.99 -9.41
C PHE A 342 5.94 5.00 -9.84
N ALA A 343 5.91 4.62 -11.13
CA ALA A 343 4.94 3.67 -11.67
C ALA A 343 5.50 2.87 -12.86
N ASN A 344 4.72 1.90 -13.35
CA ASN A 344 5.07 1.04 -14.47
C ASN A 344 3.87 0.88 -15.41
N PHE A 345 3.56 1.87 -16.21
CA PHE A 345 2.46 1.83 -17.18
C PHE A 345 2.65 0.70 -18.19
N ASN A 346 1.59 -0.06 -18.43
CA ASN A 346 1.61 -1.26 -19.26
C ASN A 346 0.44 -1.37 -20.27
N GLY A 347 -0.42 -0.34 -20.38
CA GLY A 347 -1.55 -0.28 -21.30
C GLY A 347 -2.82 -0.98 -20.80
N THR A 348 -2.93 -1.24 -19.50
CA THR A 348 -4.14 -1.77 -18.87
C THR A 348 -4.88 -0.68 -18.09
N GLN A 349 -6.12 -0.95 -17.63
CA GLN A 349 -6.87 -0.04 -16.75
C GLN A 349 -6.05 0.41 -15.52
N HIS A 350 -5.13 -0.44 -15.07
CA HIS A 350 -4.25 -0.16 -13.95
C HIS A 350 -3.41 1.12 -14.12
N ASP A 351 -3.11 1.53 -15.36
CA ASP A 351 -2.38 2.79 -15.59
C ASP A 351 -3.18 4.02 -15.08
N ILE A 352 -4.52 3.97 -15.25
CA ILE A 352 -5.41 5.03 -14.74
C ILE A 352 -5.55 4.93 -13.22
N GLU A 353 -5.73 3.74 -12.70
CA GLU A 353 -5.79 3.50 -11.26
C GLU A 353 -4.52 4.00 -10.58
N VAL A 354 -3.35 3.66 -11.11
CA VAL A 354 -2.07 4.11 -10.56
C VAL A 354 -1.93 5.63 -10.57
N ILE A 355 -2.26 6.32 -11.68
CA ILE A 355 -2.09 7.78 -11.73
C ILE A 355 -3.08 8.50 -10.80
N THR A 356 -4.24 7.94 -10.53
CA THR A 356 -5.21 8.51 -9.59
C THR A 356 -4.89 8.13 -8.16
N HIS A 357 -4.49 6.89 -7.91
CA HIS A 357 -4.08 6.37 -6.62
C HIS A 357 -2.83 7.07 -6.09
N GLU A 358 -1.72 6.99 -6.82
CA GLU A 358 -0.46 7.60 -6.39
C GLU A 358 -0.54 9.12 -6.30
N ALA A 359 -1.34 9.75 -7.18
CA ALA A 359 -1.59 11.18 -7.07
C ALA A 359 -2.46 11.54 -5.86
N GLY A 360 -3.31 10.64 -5.36
CA GLY A 360 -4.01 10.81 -4.09
C GLY A 360 -3.05 10.93 -2.91
N HIS A 361 -2.07 10.02 -2.83
CA HIS A 361 -0.97 10.10 -1.87
C HIS A 361 -0.14 11.38 -2.04
N ALA A 362 0.28 11.66 -3.27
CA ALA A 362 1.12 12.81 -3.57
C ALA A 362 0.41 14.14 -3.23
N PHE A 363 -0.89 14.24 -3.52
CA PHE A 363 -1.69 15.42 -3.17
C PHE A 363 -1.78 15.62 -1.65
N ALA A 364 -2.01 14.55 -0.89
CA ALA A 364 -2.02 14.62 0.57
C ALA A 364 -0.67 15.07 1.13
N ALA A 365 0.43 14.52 0.64
CA ALA A 365 1.78 14.94 1.02
C ALA A 365 2.06 16.40 0.63
N TYR A 366 1.66 16.81 -0.57
CA TYR A 366 1.83 18.18 -1.05
C TYR A 366 1.09 19.20 -0.18
N LEU A 367 -0.17 18.92 0.18
CA LEU A 367 -0.95 19.79 1.07
C LEU A 367 -0.30 19.94 2.46
N ASN A 368 0.31 18.87 2.96
CA ASN A 368 0.89 18.81 4.30
C ASN A 368 2.41 19.05 4.34
N ARG A 369 3.06 19.39 3.21
CA ARG A 369 4.52 19.49 3.03
C ARG A 369 5.26 20.46 3.98
N ASN A 370 4.53 21.33 4.66
CA ASN A 370 5.08 22.30 5.61
C ASN A 370 4.82 21.94 7.07
N ARG A 371 4.31 20.73 7.35
CA ARG A 371 4.05 20.32 8.74
C ARG A 371 5.33 20.08 9.49
N VAL A 372 5.25 20.36 10.79
CA VAL A 372 6.28 20.07 11.78
C VAL A 372 5.57 19.35 12.94
N PRO A 373 6.10 18.20 13.39
CA PRO A 373 7.23 17.46 12.83
C PRO A 373 6.93 16.90 11.42
N TYR A 374 7.99 16.67 10.64
CA TYR A 374 7.82 16.19 9.25
C TYR A 374 7.15 14.80 9.17
N GLU A 375 7.26 13.98 10.21
CA GLU A 375 6.54 12.71 10.29
C GLU A 375 5.01 12.88 10.22
N CYS A 376 4.48 14.06 10.60
CA CYS A 376 3.06 14.40 10.51
C CYS A 376 2.62 14.83 9.09
N ILE A 377 3.50 14.84 8.09
CA ILE A 377 3.12 15.00 6.67
C ILE A 377 2.27 13.79 6.26
N TRP A 378 2.69 12.60 6.66
CA TRP A 378 2.02 11.35 6.40
C TRP A 378 1.27 10.87 7.64
N PRO A 379 -0.02 10.55 7.54
CA PRO A 379 -0.72 9.85 8.62
C PRO A 379 -0.28 8.37 8.70
N SER A 380 -0.95 7.57 9.55
CA SER A 380 -0.77 6.11 9.56
C SER A 380 -1.11 5.48 8.21
N LEU A 381 -0.60 4.26 7.97
CA LEU A 381 -0.65 3.62 6.65
C LEU A 381 -2.09 3.45 6.13
N GLU A 382 -3.02 2.96 6.96
CA GLU A 382 -4.43 2.85 6.60
C GLU A 382 -5.05 4.21 6.25
N ALA A 383 -4.61 5.26 6.92
CA ALA A 383 -5.08 6.61 6.64
C ALA A 383 -4.48 7.18 5.34
N CYS A 384 -3.25 6.79 4.97
CA CYS A 384 -2.67 7.12 3.68
C CYS A 384 -3.47 6.51 2.53
N GLU A 385 -3.86 5.24 2.65
CA GLU A 385 -4.60 4.54 1.61
C GLU A 385 -6.02 5.10 1.41
N VAL A 386 -6.60 5.77 2.41
CA VAL A 386 -7.85 6.52 2.21
C VAL A 386 -7.68 7.65 1.20
N HIS A 387 -6.53 8.35 1.19
CA HIS A 387 -6.28 9.42 0.23
C HIS A 387 -6.28 8.90 -1.21
N SER A 388 -5.57 7.80 -1.44
CA SER A 388 -5.36 7.21 -2.76
C SER A 388 -6.64 6.57 -3.30
N MET A 389 -7.24 5.63 -2.57
CA MET A 389 -8.43 4.89 -2.98
C MET A 389 -9.67 5.79 -3.15
N SER A 390 -9.78 6.87 -2.35
CA SER A 390 -10.87 7.83 -2.53
C SER A 390 -10.68 8.70 -3.77
N MET A 391 -9.44 9.05 -4.13
CA MET A 391 -9.15 9.83 -5.33
C MET A 391 -9.55 9.09 -6.61
N GLU A 392 -9.41 7.78 -6.63
CA GLU A 392 -9.88 6.93 -7.73
C GLU A 392 -11.39 7.11 -7.98
N PHE A 393 -12.20 7.16 -6.92
CA PHE A 393 -13.64 7.39 -7.05
C PHE A 393 -13.99 8.82 -7.49
N PHE A 394 -13.24 9.84 -7.07
CA PHE A 394 -13.42 11.19 -7.61
C PHE A 394 -13.10 11.26 -9.11
N ALA A 395 -12.16 10.45 -9.59
CA ALA A 395 -11.78 10.39 -11.00
C ALA A 395 -12.83 9.71 -11.89
N GLU A 396 -13.80 8.97 -11.36
CA GLU A 396 -14.89 8.37 -12.13
C GLU A 396 -15.70 9.42 -12.93
N ALA A 397 -15.76 10.68 -12.46
CA ALA A 397 -16.36 11.78 -13.20
C ALA A 397 -15.68 12.07 -14.55
N PHE A 398 -14.45 11.56 -14.75
CA PHE A 398 -13.66 11.68 -15.98
C PHE A 398 -13.44 10.34 -16.69
N SER A 399 -14.21 9.32 -16.37
CA SER A 399 -14.06 7.99 -16.96
C SER A 399 -14.16 7.99 -18.50
N GLU A 400 -15.02 8.84 -19.10
CA GLU A 400 -15.11 8.98 -20.56
C GLU A 400 -13.81 9.56 -21.17
N GLU A 401 -13.12 10.46 -20.47
CA GLU A 401 -11.84 11.01 -20.90
C GLU A 401 -10.73 9.95 -20.84
N PHE A 402 -10.71 9.13 -19.78
CA PHE A 402 -9.71 8.10 -19.56
C PHE A 402 -9.94 6.82 -20.37
N PHE A 403 -11.21 6.41 -20.57
CA PHE A 403 -11.56 5.11 -21.14
C PHE A 403 -12.39 5.18 -22.43
N GLY A 404 -12.90 6.37 -22.81
CA GLY A 404 -13.74 6.53 -23.99
C GLY A 404 -14.98 5.63 -23.94
N GLU A 405 -15.14 4.74 -24.94
CA GLU A 405 -16.29 3.82 -25.04
C GLU A 405 -16.33 2.78 -23.90
N ASP A 406 -15.21 2.50 -23.25
CA ASP A 406 -15.12 1.56 -22.14
C ASP A 406 -15.43 2.20 -20.77
N ALA A 407 -15.77 3.50 -20.70
CA ALA A 407 -16.07 4.21 -19.45
C ALA A 407 -17.16 3.53 -18.60
N GLY A 408 -18.22 3.06 -19.23
CA GLY A 408 -19.28 2.33 -18.53
C GLY A 408 -18.82 1.01 -17.93
N LYS A 409 -17.95 0.27 -18.63
CA LYS A 409 -17.32 -0.94 -18.08
C LYS A 409 -16.46 -0.60 -16.88
N TYR A 410 -15.62 0.44 -16.98
CA TYR A 410 -14.73 0.86 -15.91
C TYR A 410 -15.52 1.25 -14.65
N ASN A 411 -16.53 2.08 -14.76
CA ASN A 411 -17.33 2.52 -13.60
C ASN A 411 -18.03 1.34 -12.89
N TYR A 412 -18.44 0.32 -13.64
CA TYR A 412 -18.99 -0.91 -13.05
C TYR A 412 -17.89 -1.73 -12.37
N SER A 413 -16.81 -2.03 -13.10
CA SER A 413 -15.71 -2.87 -12.60
C SER A 413 -15.05 -2.25 -11.38
N HIS A 414 -14.74 -0.97 -11.40
CA HIS A 414 -14.05 -0.28 -10.31
C HIS A 414 -14.81 -0.41 -8.98
N LEU A 415 -16.13 -0.19 -9.00
CA LEU A 415 -16.94 -0.40 -7.79
C LEU A 415 -17.04 -1.88 -7.40
N ALA A 416 -17.18 -2.78 -8.37
CA ALA A 416 -17.23 -4.22 -8.11
C ALA A 416 -15.91 -4.71 -7.50
N ASP A 417 -14.78 -4.29 -8.07
CA ASP A 417 -13.43 -4.61 -7.59
C ASP A 417 -13.18 -4.08 -6.19
N ALA A 418 -13.60 -2.83 -5.90
CA ALA A 418 -13.50 -2.23 -4.57
C ALA A 418 -14.21 -3.07 -3.49
N LEU A 419 -15.38 -3.64 -3.82
CA LEU A 419 -16.11 -4.53 -2.90
C LEU A 419 -15.49 -5.92 -2.80
N THR A 420 -15.06 -6.50 -3.93
CA THR A 420 -14.53 -7.88 -3.97
C THR A 420 -13.09 -7.97 -3.48
N PHE A 421 -12.36 -6.86 -3.46
CA PHE A 421 -11.04 -6.73 -2.87
C PHE A 421 -11.05 -6.92 -1.33
N ILE A 422 -12.04 -6.36 -0.63
CA ILE A 422 -12.09 -6.38 0.84
C ILE A 422 -12.05 -7.83 1.41
N PRO A 423 -12.81 -8.81 0.92
CA PRO A 423 -12.66 -10.19 1.37
C PRO A 423 -11.26 -10.76 1.15
N TYR A 424 -10.64 -10.52 0.00
CA TYR A 424 -9.30 -11.00 -0.28
C TYR A 424 -8.25 -10.40 0.67
N GLY A 425 -8.23 -9.08 0.82
CA GLY A 425 -7.27 -8.43 1.72
C GLY A 425 -7.47 -8.83 3.19
N THR A 426 -8.72 -9.01 3.60
CA THR A 426 -9.08 -9.50 4.93
C THR A 426 -8.60 -10.95 5.14
N MET A 427 -8.69 -11.80 4.12
CA MET A 427 -8.17 -13.16 4.13
C MET A 427 -6.63 -13.17 4.28
N VAL A 428 -5.93 -12.29 3.58
CA VAL A 428 -4.46 -12.13 3.69
C VAL A 428 -4.05 -11.81 5.13
N ASP A 429 -4.75 -10.91 5.79
CA ASP A 429 -4.52 -10.58 7.20
C ASP A 429 -4.83 -11.76 8.14
N HIS A 430 -5.97 -12.39 7.94
CA HIS A 430 -6.38 -13.55 8.77
C HIS A 430 -5.37 -14.70 8.66
N PHE A 431 -4.85 -14.96 7.47
CA PHE A 431 -3.80 -15.95 7.25
C PHE A 431 -2.55 -15.62 8.07
N GLN A 432 -2.12 -14.37 8.10
CA GLN A 432 -0.94 -13.95 8.85
C GLN A 432 -1.16 -14.09 10.37
N HIS A 433 -2.34 -13.77 10.88
CA HIS A 433 -2.68 -14.06 12.29
C HIS A 433 -2.55 -15.54 12.61
N ILE A 434 -3.14 -16.44 11.79
CA ILE A 434 -3.04 -17.88 11.99
C ILE A 434 -1.58 -18.34 12.02
N VAL A 435 -0.75 -17.85 11.08
CA VAL A 435 0.64 -18.27 10.97
C VAL A 435 1.49 -17.75 12.13
N TYR A 436 1.40 -16.46 12.49
CA TYR A 436 2.22 -15.89 13.55
C TYR A 436 1.80 -16.30 14.97
N GLU A 437 0.53 -16.59 15.18
CA GLU A 437 0.04 -17.22 16.42
C GLU A 437 0.42 -18.72 16.51
N ASN A 438 0.77 -19.35 15.39
CA ASN A 438 1.19 -20.75 15.30
C ASN A 438 2.47 -20.90 14.45
N PRO A 439 3.62 -20.38 14.89
CA PRO A 439 4.83 -20.27 14.06
C PRO A 439 5.43 -21.61 13.62
N ASN A 440 5.04 -22.71 14.29
CA ASN A 440 5.50 -24.06 14.00
C ASN A 440 4.68 -24.80 12.93
N LEU A 441 3.68 -24.16 12.30
CA LEU A 441 2.99 -24.75 11.16
C LEU A 441 3.99 -25.06 10.03
N SER A 442 3.94 -26.28 9.52
CA SER A 442 4.71 -26.67 8.33
C SER A 442 4.18 -25.93 7.08
N PRO A 443 4.99 -25.83 6.00
CA PRO A 443 4.53 -25.26 4.73
C PRO A 443 3.22 -25.87 4.24
N ALA A 444 3.09 -27.19 4.28
CA ALA A 444 1.86 -27.88 3.89
C ALA A 444 0.62 -27.51 4.74
N GLU A 445 0.81 -27.32 6.04
CA GLU A 445 -0.26 -26.85 6.93
C GLU A 445 -0.64 -25.39 6.63
N ARG A 446 0.33 -24.52 6.29
CA ARG A 446 0.06 -23.15 5.86
C ARG A 446 -0.75 -23.11 4.56
N HIS A 447 -0.41 -23.96 3.57
CA HIS A 447 -1.21 -24.10 2.34
C HIS A 447 -2.64 -24.58 2.64
N ALA A 448 -2.78 -25.57 3.53
CA ALA A 448 -4.10 -26.04 3.94
C ALA A 448 -4.93 -24.93 4.61
N LYS A 449 -4.32 -24.12 5.49
CA LYS A 449 -4.99 -22.97 6.11
C LYS A 449 -5.41 -21.91 5.09
N TRP A 450 -4.55 -21.60 4.11
CA TRP A 450 -4.94 -20.69 3.04
C TRP A 450 -6.14 -21.23 2.23
N LYS A 451 -6.12 -22.52 1.90
CA LYS A 451 -7.21 -23.18 1.19
C LYS A 451 -8.54 -23.10 1.97
N GLU A 452 -8.51 -23.33 3.29
CA GLU A 452 -9.67 -23.15 4.17
C GLU A 452 -10.19 -21.69 4.11
N LEU A 453 -9.28 -20.71 4.16
CA LEU A 453 -9.64 -19.29 4.12
C LEU A 453 -10.22 -18.87 2.77
N VAL A 454 -9.72 -19.39 1.66
CA VAL A 454 -10.31 -19.13 0.32
C VAL A 454 -11.77 -19.58 0.29
N GLN A 455 -12.11 -20.72 0.90
CA GLN A 455 -13.50 -21.18 0.96
C GLN A 455 -14.41 -20.26 1.80
N ILE A 456 -13.85 -19.58 2.81
CA ILE A 456 -14.59 -18.64 3.66
C ILE A 456 -14.75 -17.28 3.00
N TYR A 457 -13.66 -16.72 2.45
CA TYR A 457 -13.61 -15.34 1.98
C TYR A 457 -13.85 -15.17 0.48
N GLN A 458 -13.59 -16.22 -0.31
CA GLN A 458 -13.73 -16.23 -1.77
C GLN A 458 -14.47 -17.49 -2.27
N PRO A 459 -15.70 -17.77 -1.76
CA PRO A 459 -16.44 -19.00 -2.09
C PRO A 459 -16.82 -19.10 -3.57
N TRP A 460 -16.63 -18.06 -4.36
CA TRP A 460 -16.84 -17.99 -5.80
C TRP A 460 -15.69 -18.56 -6.63
N LEU A 461 -14.57 -18.96 -6.01
CA LEU A 461 -13.42 -19.52 -6.69
C LEU A 461 -13.37 -21.05 -6.59
N LYS A 462 -13.05 -21.72 -7.67
CA LYS A 462 -12.82 -23.16 -7.70
C LYS A 462 -11.44 -23.52 -7.18
N LEU A 463 -11.41 -24.51 -6.28
CA LEU A 463 -10.19 -25.11 -5.76
C LEU A 463 -10.10 -26.58 -6.26
N ASP A 464 -10.10 -26.76 -7.58
CA ASP A 464 -10.19 -28.05 -8.25
C ASP A 464 -8.83 -28.60 -8.76
N GLY A 465 -7.75 -27.86 -8.58
CA GLY A 465 -6.41 -28.25 -9.02
C GLY A 465 -6.17 -28.05 -10.54
N GLU A 466 -7.12 -27.48 -11.29
CA GLU A 466 -6.95 -27.28 -12.73
C GLU A 466 -5.84 -26.28 -13.07
N ILE A 467 -5.70 -25.22 -12.28
CA ILE A 467 -4.66 -24.20 -12.41
C ILE A 467 -3.63 -24.43 -11.32
N PRO A 468 -2.41 -24.90 -11.67
CA PRO A 468 -1.35 -25.16 -10.68
C PRO A 468 -1.17 -23.99 -9.73
N PHE A 469 -0.77 -24.26 -8.48
CA PHE A 469 -0.54 -23.25 -7.45
C PHE A 469 -1.82 -22.53 -6.97
N TYR A 470 -2.56 -21.86 -7.88
CA TYR A 470 -3.73 -21.06 -7.53
C TYR A 470 -4.90 -21.90 -7.03
N SER A 471 -5.36 -22.86 -7.82
CA SER A 471 -6.51 -23.70 -7.43
C SER A 471 -6.14 -24.87 -6.51
N GLU A 472 -4.88 -24.96 -6.10
CA GLU A 472 -4.38 -25.94 -5.12
C GLU A 472 -4.32 -25.36 -3.68
N GLY A 473 -4.48 -24.04 -3.51
CA GLY A 473 -4.47 -23.36 -2.22
C GLY A 473 -3.10 -22.82 -1.81
N GLU A 474 -2.25 -22.52 -2.76
CA GLU A 474 -0.87 -22.06 -2.54
C GLU A 474 -0.69 -20.58 -2.94
N GLY A 475 -1.71 -19.96 -3.53
CA GLY A 475 -1.68 -18.63 -4.14
C GLY A 475 -1.31 -17.46 -3.22
N TRP A 476 -1.19 -17.67 -1.90
CA TRP A 476 -0.72 -16.66 -0.96
C TRP A 476 0.74 -16.26 -1.18
N GLN A 477 1.56 -17.16 -1.72
CA GLN A 477 3.00 -16.93 -1.90
C GLN A 477 3.31 -15.87 -2.97
N ARG A 478 2.36 -15.52 -3.83
CA ARG A 478 2.48 -14.41 -4.77
C ARG A 478 2.32 -13.03 -4.12
N GLN A 479 1.77 -12.98 -2.89
CA GLN A 479 1.47 -11.73 -2.21
C GLN A 479 2.71 -11.20 -1.48
N HIS A 480 3.38 -10.21 -2.07
CA HIS A 480 4.62 -9.61 -1.56
C HIS A 480 4.52 -9.20 -0.10
N HIS A 481 3.42 -8.58 0.31
CA HIS A 481 3.21 -8.08 1.66
C HIS A 481 3.31 -9.16 2.74
N ILE A 482 2.93 -10.41 2.43
CA ILE A 482 3.06 -11.53 3.37
C ILE A 482 4.53 -11.76 3.74
N TYR A 483 5.43 -11.62 2.77
CA TYR A 483 6.88 -11.77 2.97
C TYR A 483 7.54 -10.50 3.51
N SER A 484 7.27 -9.34 2.90
CA SER A 484 8.03 -8.10 3.12
C SER A 484 7.41 -7.16 4.16
N SER A 485 6.08 -7.15 4.31
CA SER A 485 5.37 -6.17 5.14
C SER A 485 4.22 -6.82 5.92
N PRO A 486 4.55 -7.69 6.91
CA PRO A 486 3.53 -8.45 7.63
C PRO A 486 2.54 -7.54 8.34
N PHE A 487 1.25 -7.93 8.26
CA PHE A 487 0.09 -7.21 8.78
C PHE A 487 -0.27 -5.89 8.09
N TYR A 488 0.46 -5.48 7.04
CA TYR A 488 0.12 -4.24 6.32
C TYR A 488 -1.19 -4.37 5.52
N TYR A 489 -1.46 -5.53 4.93
CA TYR A 489 -2.48 -5.68 3.90
C TYR A 489 -3.91 -5.34 4.34
N ILE A 490 -4.23 -5.47 5.63
CA ILE A 490 -5.53 -5.08 6.17
C ILE A 490 -5.78 -3.56 6.09
N ASP A 491 -4.73 -2.76 6.06
CA ASP A 491 -4.82 -1.30 6.00
C ASP A 491 -5.51 -0.85 4.70
N TYR A 492 -5.27 -1.56 3.59
CA TYR A 492 -6.03 -1.37 2.34
C TYR A 492 -7.52 -1.66 2.50
N CYS A 493 -7.90 -2.68 3.26
CA CYS A 493 -9.31 -3.02 3.48
C CYS A 493 -10.03 -1.99 4.33
N LEU A 494 -9.37 -1.50 5.37
CA LEU A 494 -9.88 -0.42 6.21
C LEU A 494 -10.06 0.85 5.39
N ALA A 495 -9.06 1.20 4.59
CA ALA A 495 -9.09 2.36 3.70
C ALA A 495 -10.15 2.23 2.60
N GLN A 496 -10.27 1.06 1.96
CA GLN A 496 -11.29 0.81 0.93
C GLN A 496 -12.69 0.96 1.50
N THR A 497 -12.91 0.53 2.74
CA THR A 497 -14.18 0.74 3.45
C THR A 497 -14.50 2.23 3.61
N VAL A 498 -13.49 3.07 3.86
CA VAL A 498 -13.66 4.52 3.94
C VAL A 498 -13.83 5.14 2.55
N ALA A 499 -13.06 4.69 1.56
CA ALA A 499 -13.19 5.15 0.17
C ALA A 499 -14.60 4.88 -0.41
N LEU A 500 -15.21 3.76 -0.06
CA LEU A 500 -16.62 3.46 -0.41
C LEU A 500 -17.62 4.40 0.28
N GLN A 501 -17.30 4.96 1.46
CA GLN A 501 -18.11 6.04 2.02
C GLN A 501 -18.01 7.31 1.16
N PHE A 502 -16.80 7.66 0.69
CA PHE A 502 -16.63 8.78 -0.25
C PHE A 502 -17.35 8.53 -1.55
N TRP A 503 -17.28 7.32 -2.13
CA TRP A 503 -18.08 6.95 -3.29
C TRP A 503 -19.57 7.20 -3.06
N ASN A 504 -20.10 6.77 -1.92
CA ASN A 504 -21.52 6.99 -1.57
C ASN A 504 -21.87 8.48 -1.40
N LEU A 505 -20.95 9.29 -0.88
CA LEU A 505 -21.12 10.75 -0.79
C LEU A 505 -21.07 11.39 -2.18
N ILE A 506 -20.16 10.96 -3.06
CA ILE A 506 -20.03 11.42 -4.44
C ILE A 506 -21.33 11.19 -5.22
N GLN A 507 -21.98 10.02 -5.05
CA GLN A 507 -23.27 9.72 -5.70
C GLN A 507 -24.39 10.67 -5.26
N LYS A 508 -24.28 11.31 -4.09
CA LYS A 508 -25.28 12.26 -3.57
C LYS A 508 -24.95 13.70 -3.96
N ASP A 509 -23.75 14.15 -3.61
CA ASP A 509 -23.24 15.49 -3.92
C ASP A 509 -21.71 15.46 -3.93
N GLN A 510 -21.12 15.56 -5.13
CA GLN A 510 -19.69 15.52 -5.31
C GLN A 510 -18.96 16.69 -4.63
N LYS A 511 -19.56 17.88 -4.56
CA LYS A 511 -18.94 19.04 -3.91
C LYS A 511 -18.89 18.86 -2.39
N GLU A 512 -19.94 18.31 -1.80
CA GLU A 512 -19.97 17.97 -0.38
C GLU A 512 -18.96 16.86 -0.09
N ALA A 513 -18.91 15.80 -0.90
CA ALA A 513 -17.91 14.73 -0.79
C ALA A 513 -16.48 15.28 -0.84
N TRP A 514 -16.20 16.22 -1.74
CA TRP A 514 -14.90 16.88 -1.83
C TRP A 514 -14.55 17.70 -0.59
N GLN A 515 -15.52 18.37 0.03
CA GLN A 515 -15.30 19.07 1.29
C GLN A 515 -14.92 18.13 2.43
N HIS A 516 -15.58 16.97 2.52
CA HIS A 516 -15.22 15.91 3.48
C HIS A 516 -13.81 15.36 3.22
N TYR A 517 -13.47 15.10 1.95
CA TYR A 517 -12.14 14.63 1.56
C TYR A 517 -11.05 15.66 1.92
N MET A 518 -11.26 16.94 1.64
CA MET A 518 -10.34 18.01 1.99
C MET A 518 -10.23 18.19 3.51
N ALA A 519 -11.32 18.05 4.26
CA ALA A 519 -11.31 18.08 5.71
C ALA A 519 -10.52 16.91 6.31
N TYR A 520 -10.55 15.74 5.66
CA TYR A 520 -9.74 14.59 6.01
C TYR A 520 -8.26 14.84 5.67
N THR A 521 -7.97 15.19 4.43
CA THR A 521 -6.61 15.28 3.88
C THR A 521 -5.78 16.40 4.50
N LYS A 522 -6.37 17.56 4.77
CA LYS A 522 -5.69 18.71 5.40
C LYS A 522 -5.21 18.44 6.83
N GLN A 523 -5.64 17.37 7.47
CA GLN A 523 -5.17 17.01 8.80
C GLN A 523 -3.79 16.36 8.80
N GLY A 524 -3.35 15.74 7.68
CA GLY A 524 -2.13 14.96 7.63
C GLY A 524 -2.08 13.93 8.76
N GLY A 525 -0.90 13.67 9.30
CA GLY A 525 -0.67 12.79 10.45
C GLY A 525 -0.79 13.47 11.83
N SER A 526 -1.60 14.53 11.96
CA SER A 526 -1.68 15.30 13.22
C SER A 526 -2.48 14.62 14.33
N VAL A 527 -3.30 13.63 14.00
CA VAL A 527 -4.11 12.85 14.95
C VAL A 527 -4.24 11.40 14.46
N VAL A 528 -4.68 10.51 15.35
CA VAL A 528 -4.89 9.08 15.03
C VAL A 528 -6.00 8.88 14.01
N PHE A 529 -5.96 7.76 13.28
CA PHE A 529 -6.87 7.42 12.17
C PHE A 529 -8.36 7.59 12.52
N THR A 530 -8.80 6.98 13.61
CA THR A 530 -10.21 7.08 14.03
C THR A 530 -10.66 8.52 14.32
N LYS A 531 -9.75 9.39 14.72
CA LYS A 531 -10.01 10.81 14.94
C LYS A 531 -10.02 11.59 13.63
N LEU A 532 -9.16 11.24 12.66
CA LEU A 532 -9.18 11.80 11.30
C LEU A 532 -10.57 11.62 10.67
N LEU A 533 -11.09 10.38 10.73
CA LEU A 533 -12.42 10.03 10.20
C LEU A 533 -13.52 10.86 10.87
N LYS A 534 -13.54 10.87 12.19
CA LYS A 534 -14.55 11.63 12.96
C LYS A 534 -14.54 13.11 12.63
N ASN A 535 -13.36 13.71 12.51
CA ASN A 535 -13.22 15.14 12.18
C ASN A 535 -13.71 15.45 10.75
N ALA A 536 -13.62 14.48 9.85
CA ALA A 536 -14.12 14.58 8.47
C ALA A 536 -15.59 14.15 8.30
N GLY A 537 -16.28 13.79 9.40
CA GLY A 537 -17.69 13.37 9.33
C GLY A 537 -17.89 11.96 8.76
N LEU A 538 -16.88 11.09 8.85
CA LEU A 538 -16.91 9.71 8.35
C LEU A 538 -17.05 8.70 9.51
N GLU A 539 -17.65 7.56 9.21
CA GLU A 539 -17.76 6.44 10.16
C GLU A 539 -16.46 5.62 10.20
N SER A 540 -16.17 5.07 11.36
CA SER A 540 -15.04 4.16 11.51
C SER A 540 -15.32 2.81 10.85
N PRO A 541 -14.37 2.23 10.08
CA PRO A 541 -14.53 0.90 9.47
C PRO A 541 -14.69 -0.23 10.51
N PHE A 542 -14.32 0.00 11.76
CA PHE A 542 -14.54 -0.96 12.86
C PHE A 542 -15.98 -0.98 13.38
N GLN A 543 -16.85 -0.10 12.90
CA GLN A 543 -18.29 -0.14 13.21
C GLN A 543 -19.03 -1.01 12.19
N GLU A 544 -19.73 -2.03 12.68
CA GLU A 544 -20.50 -2.95 11.84
C GLU A 544 -21.54 -2.23 10.94
N SER A 545 -22.11 -1.12 11.43
CA SER A 545 -23.03 -0.26 10.66
C SER A 545 -22.40 0.32 9.39
N CYS A 546 -21.13 0.65 9.44
CA CYS A 546 -20.38 1.21 8.30
C CYS A 546 -20.36 0.21 7.13
N LEU A 547 -19.82 -1.00 7.35
CA LEU A 547 -19.74 -2.04 6.32
C LEU A 547 -21.13 -2.42 5.78
N ARG A 548 -22.12 -2.59 6.66
CA ARG A 548 -23.48 -2.91 6.23
C ARG A 548 -24.07 -1.83 5.33
N GLY A 549 -23.97 -0.56 5.71
CA GLY A 549 -24.52 0.55 4.94
C GLY A 549 -23.87 0.70 3.56
N ILE A 550 -22.54 0.51 3.49
CA ILE A 550 -21.78 0.52 2.23
C ILE A 550 -22.23 -0.64 1.33
N CYS A 551 -22.29 -1.86 1.88
CA CYS A 551 -22.70 -3.04 1.12
C CYS A 551 -24.11 -2.92 0.56
N ASP A 552 -25.07 -2.44 1.36
CA ASP A 552 -26.45 -2.25 0.92
C ASP A 552 -26.55 -1.26 -0.26
N THR A 553 -25.81 -0.13 -0.18
CA THR A 553 -25.85 0.91 -1.22
C THR A 553 -25.17 0.45 -2.50
N ALA A 554 -23.94 -0.10 -2.38
CA ALA A 554 -23.15 -0.52 -3.52
C ALA A 554 -23.76 -1.76 -4.23
N ALA A 555 -24.27 -2.74 -3.46
CA ALA A 555 -24.97 -3.89 -4.03
C ALA A 555 -26.22 -3.47 -4.83
N LYS A 556 -26.98 -2.49 -4.32
CA LYS A 556 -28.13 -1.94 -5.04
C LYS A 556 -27.68 -1.25 -6.33
N TYR A 557 -26.68 -0.37 -6.27
CA TYR A 557 -26.17 0.33 -7.43
C TYR A 557 -25.69 -0.63 -8.53
N LEU A 558 -24.84 -1.62 -8.19
CA LEU A 558 -24.38 -2.65 -9.14
C LEU A 558 -25.52 -3.52 -9.68
N SER A 559 -26.57 -3.75 -8.87
CA SER A 559 -27.76 -4.47 -9.29
C SER A 559 -28.58 -3.73 -10.34
N ASP A 560 -28.66 -2.41 -10.20
CA ASP A 560 -29.46 -1.54 -11.04
C ASP A 560 -28.65 -1.00 -12.25
N TYR A 561 -27.33 -1.30 -12.31
CA TYR A 561 -26.44 -0.81 -13.37
C TYR A 561 -26.81 -1.40 -14.73
N ASP A 562 -26.97 -0.56 -15.75
CA ASP A 562 -27.30 -0.99 -17.11
C ASP A 562 -26.07 -1.53 -17.84
N LEU A 563 -25.99 -2.85 -17.97
CA LEU A 563 -24.93 -3.56 -18.69
C LEU A 563 -25.30 -3.89 -20.16
N SER A 564 -26.48 -3.51 -20.63
CA SER A 564 -27.02 -3.96 -21.93
C SER A 564 -26.20 -3.50 -23.14
N GLY A 565 -25.43 -2.44 -23.01
CA GLY A 565 -24.58 -1.89 -24.08
C GLY A 565 -23.09 -2.24 -23.97
N ILE A 566 -22.66 -2.85 -22.87
CA ILE A 566 -21.24 -2.98 -22.51
C ILE A 566 -20.79 -4.42 -22.21
N ALA A 567 -21.71 -5.37 -22.06
CA ALA A 567 -21.44 -6.76 -21.67
C ALA A 567 -20.84 -7.63 -22.80
#